data_b1020dc4926881c085040e0b95eb45c1
#
_entry.id   b1020dc4926881c085040e0b95eb45c1
#
_cell.length_a   1.000
_cell.length_b   1.000
_cell.length_c   1.000
_cell.angle_alpha   90.00
_cell.angle_beta   90.00
_cell.angle_gamma   90.00
#
_symmetry.space_group_name_H-M   'P 1'
#
loop_
_entity.id
_entity.type
_entity.pdbx_description
1 polymer ?
#
loop_
_entity_poly.entity_id
_entity_poly.type
_entity_poly.pdbx_seq_one_letter_code
_entity_poly.pdbx_strand_id
1 'polypeptide(L)'
;LLQVLVTNKSDMDMCVRVTSAIPIYGRSADNLRDHRHVTSLLHRIRTTGRGVICKPVLSFDERGHQKNHMIYFEMGSQGDGTKPESFFPTVESFIGETGTFLAPDALKNKEKGCPAGCTVDGKEAMGAMVFPEITLAAGAHVDYILLGGMTEDLKLAEQAAEMFCTTEQADAAFEQAKNYWNGLVNISFETGNPK
;
A
#
# COMPACT_ATOMS: atom_id res chain seq x y z
N LEU A 1 2.69 7.80 3.52
CA LEU A 1 2.57 7.10 4.79
C LEU A 1 1.15 7.27 5.33
N LEU A 2 0.52 6.17 5.71
CA LEU A 2 -0.80 6.11 6.33
C LEU A 2 -0.71 5.26 7.60
N GLN A 3 -1.24 5.76 8.71
CA GLN A 3 -1.41 5.02 9.95
C GLN A 3 -2.88 4.71 10.14
N VAL A 4 -3.19 3.44 10.42
CA VAL A 4 -4.56 2.94 10.62
C VAL A 4 -4.67 2.34 12.01
N LEU A 5 -5.56 2.91 12.83
CA LEU A 5 -5.85 2.44 14.18
C LEU A 5 -7.10 1.56 14.16
N VAL A 6 -6.98 0.31 14.59
CA VAL A 6 -8.10 -0.62 14.77
C VAL A 6 -8.36 -0.84 16.26
N THR A 7 -9.53 -0.45 16.72
CA THR A 7 -9.91 -0.52 18.15
C THR A 7 -11.06 -1.49 18.37
N ASN A 8 -10.92 -2.39 19.31
CA ASN A 8 -12.02 -3.22 19.81
C ASN A 8 -12.94 -2.39 20.73
N LYS A 9 -14.13 -2.03 20.26
CA LYS A 9 -15.11 -1.26 21.04
C LYS A 9 -16.14 -2.12 21.77
N SER A 10 -15.99 -3.45 21.73
CA SER A 10 -16.86 -4.36 22.48
C SER A 10 -16.36 -4.54 23.93
N ASP A 11 -17.16 -5.23 24.72
CA ASP A 11 -16.86 -5.62 26.10
C ASP A 11 -16.20 -7.01 26.22
N MET A 12 -15.90 -7.65 25.08
CA MET A 12 -15.28 -8.97 25.01
C MET A 12 -14.02 -8.94 24.15
N ASP A 13 -13.15 -9.92 24.32
CA ASP A 13 -12.00 -10.13 23.46
C ASP A 13 -12.46 -10.49 22.03
N MET A 14 -11.82 -9.89 21.04
CA MET A 14 -12.09 -10.14 19.62
C MET A 14 -10.86 -10.63 18.90
N CYS A 15 -11.03 -11.73 18.15
CA CYS A 15 -10.02 -12.20 17.21
C CYS A 15 -10.18 -11.46 15.89
N VAL A 16 -9.16 -10.74 15.46
CA VAL A 16 -9.18 -9.92 14.24
C VAL A 16 -8.01 -10.25 13.33
N ARG A 17 -8.30 -10.33 12.03
CA ARG A 17 -7.30 -10.42 10.98
C ARG A 17 -7.52 -9.27 10.01
N VAL A 18 -6.57 -8.36 9.93
CA VAL A 18 -6.66 -7.18 9.07
C VAL A 18 -6.02 -7.48 7.72
N THR A 19 -6.65 -6.99 6.66
CA THR A 19 -6.10 -7.01 5.30
C THR A 19 -6.17 -5.58 4.75
N SER A 20 -5.02 -5.05 4.36
CA SER A 20 -4.94 -3.82 3.57
C SER A 20 -5.00 -4.17 2.09
N ALA A 21 -5.70 -3.37 1.28
CA ALA A 21 -5.77 -3.59 -0.16
C ALA A 21 -5.88 -2.25 -0.91
N ILE A 22 -4.82 -1.90 -1.63
CA ILE A 22 -4.71 -0.65 -2.39
C ILE A 22 -4.30 -1.00 -3.82
N PRO A 23 -5.12 -0.65 -4.85
CA PRO A 23 -4.74 -0.86 -6.24
C PRO A 23 -3.51 -0.04 -6.63
N ILE A 24 -2.54 -0.66 -7.31
CA ILE A 24 -1.33 0.01 -7.79
C ILE A 24 -1.47 0.31 -9.28
N TYR A 25 -1.60 1.59 -9.61
CA TYR A 25 -1.69 2.04 -11.00
C TYR A 25 -0.32 2.53 -11.49
N GLY A 26 0.52 1.58 -11.91
CA GLY A 26 1.83 1.89 -12.47
C GLY A 26 1.72 2.44 -13.89
N ARG A 27 1.66 3.76 -14.03
CA ARG A 27 1.62 4.44 -15.33
C ARG A 27 2.74 5.46 -15.44
N SER A 28 3.29 5.61 -16.66
CA SER A 28 4.07 6.81 -16.99
C SER A 28 3.13 7.97 -17.36
N ALA A 29 3.64 9.20 -17.25
CA ALA A 29 2.89 10.40 -17.66
C ALA A 29 2.48 10.35 -19.13
N ASP A 30 3.27 9.67 -19.98
CA ASP A 30 3.01 9.55 -21.42
C ASP A 30 1.84 8.62 -21.74
N ASN A 31 1.40 7.79 -20.78
CA ASN A 31 0.33 6.81 -20.96
C ASN A 31 -1.04 7.26 -20.44
N LEU A 32 -1.27 8.55 -20.32
CA LEU A 32 -2.56 9.10 -19.89
C LEU A 32 -3.74 8.70 -20.79
N ARG A 33 -3.47 8.32 -22.05
CA ARG A 33 -4.47 7.93 -23.04
C ARG A 33 -4.76 6.43 -23.06
N ASP A 34 -3.89 5.61 -22.45
CA ASP A 34 -4.05 4.18 -22.50
C ASP A 34 -5.04 3.68 -21.46
N HIS A 35 -5.85 2.73 -21.87
CA HIS A 35 -6.77 2.06 -20.95
C HIS A 35 -6.01 1.23 -19.92
N ARG A 36 -6.57 1.16 -18.71
CA ARG A 36 -5.99 0.46 -17.56
C ARG A 36 -5.54 -0.97 -17.88
N HIS A 37 -6.34 -1.73 -18.63
CA HIS A 37 -6.00 -3.11 -18.98
C HIS A 37 -4.87 -3.22 -20.02
N VAL A 38 -4.69 -2.25 -20.88
CA VAL A 38 -3.56 -2.22 -21.81
C VAL A 38 -2.26 -1.97 -21.05
N THR A 39 -2.27 -1.00 -20.13
CA THR A 39 -1.09 -0.71 -19.30
C THR A 39 -0.74 -1.84 -18.36
N SER A 40 -1.75 -2.58 -17.85
CA SER A 40 -1.51 -3.71 -16.94
C SER A 40 -0.74 -4.86 -17.59
N LEU A 41 -0.85 -5.05 -18.91
CA LEU A 41 -0.05 -6.05 -19.65
C LEU A 41 1.47 -5.81 -19.54
N LEU A 42 1.85 -4.58 -19.24
CA LEU A 42 3.26 -4.18 -19.10
C LEU A 42 3.76 -4.28 -17.65
N HIS A 43 2.89 -4.61 -16.70
CA HIS A 43 3.27 -4.72 -15.30
C HIS A 43 4.11 -5.96 -15.04
N ARG A 44 5.17 -5.78 -14.27
CA ARG A 44 5.96 -6.83 -13.62
C ARG A 44 5.73 -6.68 -12.13
N ILE A 45 4.99 -7.61 -11.54
CA ILE A 45 4.54 -7.53 -10.16
C ILE A 45 5.32 -8.54 -9.33
N ARG A 46 5.76 -8.12 -8.16
CA ARG A 46 6.52 -8.95 -7.23
C ARG A 46 6.10 -8.69 -5.80
N THR A 47 5.98 -9.74 -4.99
CA THR A 47 5.82 -9.61 -3.55
C THR A 47 7.18 -9.55 -2.85
N THR A 48 7.29 -8.73 -1.81
CA THR A 48 8.44 -8.62 -0.93
C THR A 48 8.08 -9.09 0.48
N GLY A 49 9.00 -9.03 1.41
CA GLY A 49 8.70 -9.36 2.81
C GLY A 49 7.73 -8.40 3.51
N ARG A 50 7.46 -7.21 2.91
CA ARG A 50 6.57 -6.21 3.49
C ARG A 50 5.43 -5.77 2.59
N GLY A 51 5.39 -6.20 1.34
CA GLY A 51 4.34 -5.72 0.43
C GLY A 51 4.49 -6.14 -1.00
N VAL A 52 3.88 -5.37 -1.88
CA VAL A 52 3.81 -5.61 -3.32
C VAL A 52 4.47 -4.47 -4.06
N ILE A 53 5.27 -4.79 -5.06
CA ILE A 53 5.86 -3.85 -6.00
C ILE A 53 5.33 -4.11 -7.41
N CYS A 54 5.18 -3.04 -8.17
CA CYS A 54 4.82 -3.07 -9.58
C CYS A 54 5.82 -2.24 -10.36
N LYS A 55 6.50 -2.87 -11.33
CA LYS A 55 7.39 -2.21 -12.28
C LYS A 55 6.77 -2.25 -13.66
N PRO A 56 6.25 -1.13 -14.19
CA PRO A 56 5.80 -1.07 -15.57
C PRO A 56 7.00 -1.20 -16.50
N VAL A 57 6.88 -2.07 -17.49
CA VAL A 57 7.91 -2.21 -18.56
C VAL A 57 7.38 -1.50 -19.79
N LEU A 58 7.82 -0.28 -20.00
CA LEU A 58 7.53 0.50 -21.21
C LEU A 58 8.77 0.55 -22.07
N SER A 59 8.67 0.04 -23.27
CA SER A 59 9.69 0.21 -24.30
C SER A 59 9.05 0.67 -25.61
N PHE A 60 8.47 1.86 -25.60
CA PHE A 60 8.13 2.53 -26.85
C PHE A 60 9.27 3.45 -27.26
N ASP A 61 10.35 2.88 -27.77
CA ASP A 61 11.49 3.64 -28.31
C ASP A 61 11.12 4.43 -29.60
N GLU A 62 9.97 4.13 -30.20
CA GLU A 62 9.61 4.62 -31.53
C GLU A 62 9.24 6.11 -31.62
N ARG A 63 9.08 6.80 -30.49
CA ARG A 63 8.69 8.22 -30.46
C ARG A 63 9.46 9.08 -29.46
N GLY A 64 10.66 8.67 -29.07
CA GLY A 64 11.49 9.43 -28.12
C GLY A 64 10.98 9.38 -26.67
N HIS A 65 10.12 8.42 -26.34
CA HIS A 65 9.68 8.20 -24.96
C HIS A 65 10.83 7.65 -24.12
N GLN A 66 11.08 8.26 -22.98
CA GLN A 66 12.08 7.75 -22.03
C GLN A 66 11.59 6.44 -21.42
N LYS A 67 12.52 5.49 -21.21
CA LYS A 67 12.22 4.26 -20.48
C LYS A 67 11.72 4.60 -19.07
N ASN A 68 10.55 4.08 -18.70
CA ASN A 68 10.08 4.22 -17.36
C ASN A 68 10.82 3.24 -16.43
N HIS A 69 11.67 3.76 -15.56
CA HIS A 69 12.41 2.99 -14.58
C HIS A 69 11.71 2.98 -13.19
N MET A 70 10.58 3.66 -13.07
CA MET A 70 9.88 3.79 -11.80
C MET A 70 9.30 2.46 -11.34
N ILE A 71 9.45 2.20 -10.07
CA ILE A 71 8.83 1.12 -9.30
C ILE A 71 7.76 1.75 -8.42
N TYR A 72 6.55 1.25 -8.50
CA TYR A 72 5.44 1.62 -7.62
C TYR A 72 5.30 0.53 -6.56
N PHE A 73 5.02 0.90 -5.33
CA PHE A 73 4.93 -0.06 -4.25
C PHE A 73 3.89 0.29 -3.21
N GLU A 74 3.33 -0.75 -2.59
CA GLU A 74 2.55 -0.71 -1.37
C GLU A 74 3.15 -1.70 -0.39
N MET A 75 3.58 -1.21 0.76
CA MET A 75 4.21 -1.98 1.82
C MET A 75 3.57 -1.67 3.16
N GLY A 76 3.69 -2.57 4.14
CA GLY A 76 3.10 -2.34 5.44
C GLY A 76 3.69 -3.18 6.56
N SER A 77 3.26 -2.82 7.77
CA SER A 77 3.59 -3.51 9.02
C SER A 77 2.50 -3.26 10.06
N GLN A 78 2.43 -4.11 11.09
CA GLN A 78 1.78 -3.72 12.34
C GLN A 78 2.64 -2.66 13.05
N GLY A 79 2.05 -1.91 13.97
CA GLY A 79 2.72 -0.82 14.67
C GLY A 79 3.94 -1.23 15.52
N ASP A 80 4.13 -2.51 15.79
CA ASP A 80 5.30 -3.10 16.42
C ASP A 80 6.39 -3.55 15.42
N GLY A 81 6.18 -3.33 14.11
CA GLY A 81 7.08 -3.74 13.05
C GLY A 81 6.81 -5.13 12.48
N THR A 82 5.82 -5.87 12.98
CA THR A 82 5.45 -7.21 12.49
C THR A 82 5.05 -7.13 11.01
N LYS A 83 5.61 -8.05 10.20
CA LYS A 83 5.40 -8.11 8.75
C LYS A 83 4.07 -8.79 8.40
N PRO A 84 3.51 -8.49 7.20
CA PRO A 84 2.40 -9.27 6.65
C PRO A 84 2.77 -10.74 6.47
N GLU A 85 1.79 -11.63 6.59
CA GLU A 85 1.96 -13.09 6.41
C GLU A 85 1.87 -13.51 4.95
N SER A 86 1.03 -12.83 4.17
CA SER A 86 0.76 -13.19 2.78
C SER A 86 0.22 -12.00 1.98
N PHE A 87 0.15 -12.18 0.65
CA PHE A 87 -0.13 -11.10 -0.28
C PHE A 87 -1.10 -11.55 -1.38
N PHE A 88 -1.92 -10.61 -1.85
CA PHE A 88 -2.68 -10.74 -3.09
C PHE A 88 -2.16 -9.67 -4.07
N PRO A 89 -1.19 -10.02 -4.93
CA PRO A 89 -0.46 -9.03 -5.73
C PRO A 89 -1.23 -8.52 -6.95
N THR A 90 -2.40 -9.09 -7.26
CA THR A 90 -3.23 -8.66 -8.39
C THR A 90 -4.67 -8.42 -7.99
N VAL A 91 -5.34 -7.55 -8.73
CA VAL A 91 -6.78 -7.29 -8.55
C VAL A 91 -7.58 -8.59 -8.67
N GLU A 92 -7.25 -9.41 -9.68
CA GLU A 92 -7.90 -10.71 -9.91
C GLU A 92 -7.73 -11.66 -8.72
N SER A 93 -6.51 -11.76 -8.15
CA SER A 93 -6.26 -12.64 -7.01
C SER A 93 -6.95 -12.19 -5.73
N PHE A 94 -7.24 -10.90 -5.59
CA PHE A 94 -7.92 -10.35 -4.41
C PHE A 94 -9.44 -10.36 -4.54
N ILE A 95 -9.97 -9.84 -5.66
CA ILE A 95 -11.42 -9.77 -5.88
C ILE A 95 -12.01 -11.15 -6.16
N GLY A 96 -11.29 -12.00 -6.91
CA GLY A 96 -11.81 -13.28 -7.38
C GLY A 96 -12.78 -13.14 -8.55
N GLU A 97 -13.41 -14.26 -8.92
CA GLU A 97 -14.33 -14.30 -10.07
C GLU A 97 -15.72 -13.74 -9.75
N THR A 98 -16.17 -13.87 -8.51
CA THR A 98 -17.53 -13.49 -8.07
C THR A 98 -17.54 -12.32 -7.10
N GLY A 99 -16.36 -11.85 -6.65
CA GLY A 99 -16.20 -10.78 -5.68
C GLY A 99 -16.29 -9.39 -6.27
N THR A 100 -16.23 -8.43 -5.38
CA THR A 100 -16.11 -7.00 -5.68
C THR A 100 -15.09 -6.37 -4.73
N PHE A 101 -14.69 -5.11 -4.95
CA PHE A 101 -13.84 -4.40 -3.99
C PHE A 101 -14.47 -4.27 -2.59
N LEU A 102 -15.80 -4.20 -2.50
CA LEU A 102 -16.51 -4.14 -1.21
C LEU A 102 -16.68 -5.51 -0.54
N ALA A 103 -16.60 -6.58 -1.33
CA ALA A 103 -16.78 -7.95 -0.85
C ALA A 103 -15.90 -8.91 -1.68
N PRO A 104 -14.56 -8.83 -1.54
CA PRO A 104 -13.65 -9.66 -2.32
C PRO A 104 -13.71 -11.11 -1.90
N ASP A 105 -13.60 -12.03 -2.87
CA ASP A 105 -13.64 -13.47 -2.62
C ASP A 105 -12.51 -13.91 -1.71
N ALA A 106 -11.32 -13.31 -1.80
CA ALA A 106 -10.19 -13.58 -0.92
C ALA A 106 -10.55 -13.47 0.57
N LEU A 107 -11.36 -12.47 0.95
CA LEU A 107 -11.80 -12.29 2.35
C LEU A 107 -12.99 -13.20 2.69
N LYS A 108 -13.97 -13.33 1.80
CA LYS A 108 -15.14 -14.20 2.02
C LYS A 108 -14.74 -15.65 2.24
N ASN A 109 -13.82 -16.15 1.41
CA ASN A 109 -13.38 -17.53 1.41
C ASN A 109 -12.20 -17.78 2.35
N LYS A 110 -11.69 -16.73 3.02
CA LYS A 110 -10.47 -16.77 3.85
C LYS A 110 -9.30 -17.40 3.09
N GLU A 111 -9.12 -16.97 1.84
CA GLU A 111 -8.09 -17.50 0.97
C GLU A 111 -6.70 -17.18 1.52
N LYS A 112 -5.78 -18.10 1.28
CA LYS A 112 -4.37 -17.89 1.57
C LYS A 112 -3.76 -17.17 0.38
N GLY A 113 -3.29 -15.95 0.58
CA GLY A 113 -2.50 -15.23 -0.39
C GLY A 113 -1.17 -15.94 -0.70
N CYS A 114 -0.42 -15.40 -1.65
CA CYS A 114 0.92 -15.91 -1.95
C CYS A 114 1.96 -15.40 -0.94
N PRO A 115 3.08 -16.13 -0.73
CA PRO A 115 4.17 -15.68 0.13
C PRO A 115 4.99 -14.54 -0.51
N ALA A 116 5.97 -14.04 0.23
CA ALA A 116 7.00 -13.15 -0.33
C ALA A 116 7.80 -13.86 -1.42
N GLY A 117 8.23 -13.10 -2.44
CA GLY A 117 9.01 -13.62 -3.57
C GLY A 117 8.18 -14.13 -4.76
N CYS A 118 6.84 -14.10 -4.69
CA CYS A 118 6.00 -14.40 -5.84
C CYS A 118 6.16 -13.33 -6.93
N THR A 119 6.05 -13.75 -8.19
CA THR A 119 6.08 -12.89 -9.36
C THR A 119 4.88 -13.15 -10.25
N VAL A 120 4.25 -12.09 -10.73
CA VAL A 120 3.12 -12.14 -11.67
C VAL A 120 3.31 -11.04 -12.70
N ASP A 121 3.19 -11.40 -13.97
CA ASP A 121 3.35 -10.47 -15.08
C ASP A 121 2.04 -10.25 -15.84
N GLY A 122 1.87 -9.05 -16.37
CA GLY A 122 0.76 -8.75 -17.28
C GLY A 122 -0.62 -8.70 -16.65
N LYS A 123 -0.71 -8.39 -15.38
CA LYS A 123 -1.96 -8.28 -14.61
C LYS A 123 -2.11 -6.89 -13.98
N GLU A 124 -3.34 -6.55 -13.56
CA GLU A 124 -3.59 -5.36 -12.77
C GLU A 124 -3.01 -5.55 -11.35
N ALA A 125 -2.10 -4.68 -10.95
CA ALA A 125 -1.42 -4.79 -9.67
C ALA A 125 -2.31 -4.36 -8.49
N MET A 126 -2.17 -5.09 -7.38
CA MET A 126 -2.84 -4.84 -6.11
C MET A 126 -1.84 -4.94 -4.97
N GLY A 127 -1.74 -3.91 -4.14
CA GLY A 127 -1.01 -3.94 -2.89
C GLY A 127 -1.88 -4.48 -1.76
N ALA A 128 -2.29 -5.75 -1.86
CA ALA A 128 -3.05 -6.37 -0.78
C ALA A 128 -2.15 -7.20 0.12
N MET A 129 -2.22 -6.91 1.43
CA MET A 129 -1.38 -7.48 2.48
C MET A 129 -2.25 -8.03 3.59
N VAL A 130 -2.08 -9.29 3.94
CA VAL A 130 -2.76 -9.97 5.06
C VAL A 130 -1.84 -9.93 6.26
N PHE A 131 -2.28 -9.32 7.34
CA PHE A 131 -1.53 -9.29 8.60
C PHE A 131 -1.88 -10.49 9.48
N PRO A 132 -0.97 -10.86 10.42
CA PRO A 132 -1.22 -11.91 11.39
C PRO A 132 -2.53 -11.69 12.15
N GLU A 133 -3.22 -12.81 12.43
CA GLU A 133 -4.38 -12.78 13.30
C GLU A 133 -3.97 -12.47 14.73
N ILE A 134 -4.68 -11.56 15.37
CA ILE A 134 -4.42 -11.13 16.74
C ILE A 134 -5.70 -11.13 17.56
N THR A 135 -5.58 -11.32 18.87
CA THR A 135 -6.67 -11.14 19.81
C THR A 135 -6.56 -9.78 20.47
N LEU A 136 -7.55 -8.92 20.25
CA LEU A 136 -7.68 -7.63 20.91
C LEU A 136 -8.60 -7.75 22.12
N ALA A 137 -8.08 -7.46 23.31
CA ALA A 137 -8.90 -7.36 24.52
C ALA A 137 -9.93 -6.24 24.39
N ALA A 138 -10.96 -6.27 25.24
CA ALA A 138 -11.96 -5.21 25.31
C ALA A 138 -11.30 -3.83 25.48
N GLY A 139 -11.61 -2.88 24.61
CA GLY A 139 -11.05 -1.52 24.58
C GLY A 139 -9.62 -1.41 24.03
N ALA A 140 -8.94 -2.51 23.73
CA ALA A 140 -7.59 -2.49 23.16
C ALA A 140 -7.61 -2.07 21.69
N HIS A 141 -6.43 -1.64 21.19
CA HIS A 141 -6.23 -1.27 19.79
C HIS A 141 -4.91 -1.82 19.25
N VAL A 142 -4.79 -1.79 17.94
CA VAL A 142 -3.57 -2.11 17.18
C VAL A 142 -3.41 -1.10 16.06
N ASP A 143 -2.18 -0.69 15.81
CA ASP A 143 -1.81 0.16 14.69
C ASP A 143 -1.34 -0.67 13.50
N TYR A 144 -1.61 -0.17 12.30
CA TYR A 144 -1.04 -0.64 11.05
C TYR A 144 -0.44 0.55 10.30
N ILE A 145 0.76 0.37 9.82
CA ILE A 145 1.50 1.37 9.06
C ILE A 145 1.50 0.92 7.60
N LEU A 146 0.98 1.76 6.71
CA LEU A 146 0.94 1.51 5.28
C LEU A 146 1.76 2.56 4.55
N LEU A 147 2.63 2.14 3.65
CA LEU A 147 3.54 2.98 2.89
C LEU A 147 3.36 2.74 1.41
N GLY A 148 2.72 3.69 0.73
CA GLY A 148 2.64 3.73 -0.73
C GLY A 148 3.63 4.72 -1.31
N GLY A 149 4.22 4.40 -2.45
CA GLY A 149 5.19 5.28 -3.06
C GLY A 149 5.69 4.83 -4.43
N MET A 150 6.65 5.60 -4.94
CA MET A 150 7.35 5.31 -6.17
C MET A 150 8.83 5.66 -6.04
N THR A 151 9.68 4.87 -6.70
CA THR A 151 11.14 5.03 -6.68
C THR A 151 11.75 4.39 -7.91
N GLU A 152 13.00 4.73 -8.21
CA GLU A 152 13.77 4.09 -9.31
C GLU A 152 14.54 2.83 -8.83
N ASP A 153 14.73 2.66 -7.53
CA ASP A 153 15.47 1.55 -6.94
C ASP A 153 14.64 0.80 -5.89
N LEU A 154 14.54 -0.52 -6.07
CA LEU A 154 13.87 -1.41 -5.12
C LEU A 154 14.47 -1.31 -3.70
N LYS A 155 15.79 -1.14 -3.58
CA LYS A 155 16.45 -1.01 -2.28
C LYS A 155 15.95 0.22 -1.51
N LEU A 156 15.68 1.32 -2.23
CA LEU A 156 15.11 2.52 -1.60
C LEU A 156 13.69 2.29 -1.08
N ALA A 157 12.88 1.52 -1.82
CA ALA A 157 11.54 1.14 -1.35
C ALA A 157 11.62 0.26 -0.08
N GLU A 158 12.50 -0.74 -0.08
CA GLU A 158 12.70 -1.62 1.08
C GLU A 158 13.28 -0.86 2.29
N GLN A 159 14.23 0.05 2.07
CA GLN A 159 14.76 0.90 3.13
C GLN A 159 13.70 1.83 3.71
N ALA A 160 12.86 2.44 2.87
CA ALA A 160 11.75 3.26 3.34
C ALA A 160 10.76 2.45 4.18
N ALA A 161 10.44 1.22 3.75
CA ALA A 161 9.56 0.33 4.49
C ALA A 161 10.13 -0.09 5.86
N GLU A 162 11.44 -0.26 6.00
CA GLU A 162 12.08 -0.52 7.30
C GLU A 162 12.20 0.75 8.16
N MET A 163 12.35 1.92 7.53
CA MET A 163 12.44 3.21 8.23
C MET A 163 11.11 3.65 8.86
N PHE A 164 9.98 3.21 8.30
CA PHE A 164 8.63 3.62 8.74
C PHE A 164 7.76 2.43 9.15
N CYS A 165 8.35 1.39 9.76
CA CYS A 165 7.63 0.15 10.05
C CYS A 165 7.02 0.07 11.46
N THR A 166 7.27 1.05 12.34
CA THR A 166 6.68 1.09 13.68
C THR A 166 5.85 2.35 13.90
N THR A 167 4.94 2.30 14.87
CA THR A 167 4.12 3.46 15.28
C THR A 167 5.00 4.65 15.66
N GLU A 168 6.06 4.45 16.43
CA GLU A 168 6.97 5.52 16.86
C GLU A 168 7.68 6.19 15.66
N GLN A 169 8.12 5.38 14.70
CA GLN A 169 8.76 5.89 13.48
C GLN A 169 7.77 6.66 12.60
N ALA A 170 6.54 6.17 12.49
CA ALA A 170 5.47 6.85 11.75
C ALA A 170 5.11 8.19 12.39
N ASP A 171 4.91 8.23 13.70
CA ASP A 171 4.60 9.44 14.46
C ASP A 171 5.73 10.49 14.33
N ALA A 172 6.99 10.05 14.45
CA ALA A 172 8.14 10.92 14.26
C ALA A 172 8.18 11.52 12.84
N ALA A 173 7.85 10.73 11.81
CA ALA A 173 7.79 11.19 10.43
C ALA A 173 6.66 12.21 10.20
N PHE A 174 5.48 12.00 10.81
CA PHE A 174 4.37 12.97 10.75
C PHE A 174 4.74 14.30 11.41
N GLU A 175 5.34 14.27 12.61
CA GLU A 175 5.77 15.47 13.29
C GLU A 175 6.90 16.19 12.51
N GLN A 176 7.83 15.47 11.92
CA GLN A 176 8.86 16.06 11.06
C GLN A 176 8.24 16.74 9.83
N ALA A 177 7.30 16.09 9.15
CA ALA A 177 6.61 16.67 8.00
C ALA A 177 5.82 17.93 8.38
N LYS A 178 5.09 17.88 9.50
CA LYS A 178 4.34 19.02 10.04
C LYS A 178 5.25 20.19 10.36
N ASN A 179 6.37 19.95 11.04
CA ASN A 179 7.34 21.00 11.38
C ASN A 179 7.99 21.60 10.13
N TYR A 180 8.31 20.76 9.14
CA TYR A 180 8.84 21.25 7.85
C TYR A 180 7.87 22.20 7.17
N TRP A 181 6.59 21.82 7.01
CA TRP A 181 5.60 22.65 6.36
C TRP A 181 5.25 23.90 7.15
N ASN A 182 5.16 23.83 8.47
CA ASN A 182 4.94 25.00 9.33
C ASN A 182 6.11 25.99 9.27
N GLY A 183 7.32 25.51 9.00
CA GLY A 183 8.49 26.38 8.78
C GLY A 183 8.53 27.05 7.41
N LEU A 184 7.91 26.42 6.39
CA LEU A 184 7.90 26.94 5.02
C LEU A 184 6.71 27.88 4.73
N VAL A 185 5.55 27.57 5.27
CA VAL A 185 4.31 28.32 5.00
C VAL A 185 3.90 29.10 6.23
N ASN A 186 4.29 30.37 6.27
CA ASN A 186 3.97 31.29 7.36
C ASN A 186 2.93 32.32 6.90
N ILE A 187 1.76 31.85 6.43
CA ILE A 187 0.65 32.70 5.99
C ILE A 187 -0.53 32.42 6.92
N SER A 188 -1.02 33.44 7.60
CA SER A 188 -2.26 33.42 8.36
C SER A 188 -3.31 34.32 7.66
N PHE A 189 -4.55 33.84 7.65
CA PHE A 189 -5.69 34.62 7.17
C PHE A 189 -6.64 34.87 8.33
N GLU A 190 -6.86 36.14 8.65
CA GLU A 190 -7.94 36.55 9.54
C GLU A 190 -9.11 37.05 8.69
N THR A 191 -10.25 36.42 8.76
CA THR A 191 -11.47 36.87 8.09
C THR A 191 -12.51 37.24 9.12
N GLY A 192 -13.23 38.33 8.91
CA GLY A 192 -14.33 38.77 9.77
C GLY A 192 -15.59 37.90 9.65
N ASN A 193 -15.55 36.78 8.88
CA ASN A 193 -16.63 35.85 8.71
C ASN A 193 -16.33 34.57 9.46
N PRO A 194 -17.00 34.30 10.60
CA PRO A 194 -16.81 33.05 11.34
C PRO A 194 -17.52 31.93 10.59
N LYS A 195 -16.81 31.19 9.76
CA LYS A 195 -17.21 29.88 9.27
C LYS A 195 -16.23 28.85 9.71
#